data_b1976c04e25bf337b1615e1608c6517c
#
_entry.id   b1976c04e25bf337b1615e1608c6517c
#
_cell.length_a   1.000
_cell.length_b   1.000
_cell.length_c   1.000
_cell.angle_alpha   90.00
_cell.angle_beta   90.00
_cell.angle_gamma   90.00
#
_symmetry.space_group_name_H-M   'P 1'
#
loop_
_entity.id
_entity.type
_entity.pdbx_description
1 polymer ?
#
loop_
_entity_poly.entity_id
_entity_poly.type
_entity_poly.pdbx_seq_one_letter_code
_entity_poly.pdbx_strand_id
1 'polypeptide(L)'
;AVSARRQSDDRQLGDKVYEGAPWVRRHLPYSINKGLANRHFSVWASHGRYYKHEKEAWIWQRPYLYCTTEDLFTQTFVVPFLIPMLENAGAYVFTPRERDWQTQELIVDNDIPQLNGSYREYNQHYEWTAFDGGFALVKDVYRDGENPFTHGTSRKISATNKRKDVSEIYWTPSFVQSGNYAVYVSYASLPTNIPDAQYTICH
;
A
#
# COMPACT_ATOMS: atom_id res chain seq x y z
N ALA A 1 -4.17 -8.31 -29.71
CA ALA A 1 -4.75 -6.97 -29.90
C ALA A 1 -4.66 -6.12 -28.62
N VAL A 2 -4.63 -6.71 -27.43
CA VAL A 2 -4.52 -5.98 -26.14
C VAL A 2 -3.09 -5.53 -25.87
N SER A 3 -2.09 -6.22 -26.38
CA SER A 3 -0.67 -5.90 -26.14
C SER A 3 -0.19 -4.67 -26.91
N ALA A 4 -0.66 -4.44 -28.13
CA ALA A 4 -0.18 -3.33 -28.95
C ALA A 4 -0.61 -1.95 -28.43
N ARG A 5 -1.74 -1.84 -27.72
CA ARG A 5 -2.19 -0.58 -27.11
C ARG A 5 -1.48 -0.26 -25.79
N ARG A 6 -0.99 -1.28 -25.06
CA ARG A 6 -0.27 -1.07 -23.81
C ARG A 6 1.18 -0.64 -24.05
N GLN A 7 1.76 -0.95 -25.18
CA GLN A 7 3.12 -0.56 -25.50
C GLN A 7 3.29 0.95 -25.74
N SER A 8 2.21 1.67 -25.99
CA SER A 8 2.23 3.12 -26.19
C SER A 8 1.68 3.93 -25.03
N ASP A 9 1.35 3.31 -23.89
CA ASP A 9 0.85 4.01 -22.71
C ASP A 9 1.99 4.21 -21.70
N ASP A 10 2.80 5.20 -21.97
CA ASP A 10 3.97 5.61 -21.19
C ASP A 10 3.64 5.98 -19.74
N ARG A 11 2.35 6.21 -19.44
CA ARG A 11 1.88 6.55 -18.10
C ARG A 11 1.90 5.38 -17.12
N GLN A 12 1.85 4.15 -17.63
CA GLN A 12 1.81 2.94 -16.80
C GLN A 12 3.18 2.33 -16.55
N LEU A 13 4.06 2.36 -17.54
CA LEU A 13 5.36 1.70 -17.44
C LEU A 13 6.54 2.65 -17.70
N GLY A 14 6.29 3.79 -18.35
CA GLY A 14 7.35 4.68 -18.82
C GLY A 14 8.34 3.97 -19.77
N ASP A 15 9.09 4.71 -20.50
CA ASP A 15 10.17 4.17 -21.34
C ASP A 15 11.44 3.79 -20.54
N LYS A 16 11.38 3.87 -19.21
CA LYS A 16 12.52 3.55 -18.37
C LYS A 16 12.65 2.03 -18.23
N VAL A 17 13.73 1.52 -18.76
CA VAL A 17 14.16 0.15 -18.47
C VAL A 17 14.51 0.08 -16.99
N TYR A 18 13.83 -0.79 -16.25
CA TYR A 18 14.14 -1.06 -14.86
C TYR A 18 15.44 -1.88 -14.79
N GLU A 19 16.51 -1.26 -14.29
CA GLU A 19 17.83 -1.89 -14.17
C GLU A 19 18.09 -2.55 -12.82
N GLY A 20 17.13 -2.50 -11.92
CA GLY A 20 17.24 -3.10 -10.57
C GLY A 20 17.04 -4.60 -10.54
N ALA A 21 16.97 -5.15 -9.33
CA ALA A 21 16.61 -6.55 -9.14
C ALA A 21 15.19 -6.82 -9.64
N PRO A 22 14.92 -7.98 -10.27
CA PRO A 22 13.59 -8.27 -10.80
C PRO A 22 12.55 -8.22 -9.68
N TRP A 23 11.41 -7.56 -9.93
CA TRP A 23 10.29 -7.44 -9.00
C TRP A 23 9.71 -8.81 -8.64
N VAL A 24 9.76 -9.73 -9.60
CA VAL A 24 9.32 -11.11 -9.44
C VAL A 24 10.52 -12.02 -9.69
N ARG A 25 10.92 -12.77 -8.68
CA ARG A 25 12.07 -13.68 -8.77
C ARG A 25 11.60 -15.10 -9.03
N ARG A 26 12.33 -15.81 -9.90
CA ARG A 26 12.22 -17.25 -9.98
C ARG A 26 13.13 -17.87 -8.93
N HIS A 27 12.62 -18.87 -8.20
CA HIS A 27 13.47 -19.69 -7.36
C HIS A 27 14.22 -20.70 -8.25
N LEU A 28 15.53 -20.60 -8.24
CA LEU A 28 16.40 -21.53 -8.95
C LEU A 28 17.31 -22.25 -7.95
N PRO A 29 17.55 -23.55 -8.11
CA PRO A 29 16.98 -24.43 -9.16
C PRO A 29 15.49 -24.65 -9.00
N TYR A 30 14.79 -24.77 -10.13
CA TYR A 30 13.34 -25.03 -10.13
C TYR A 30 13.06 -26.45 -9.64
N SER A 31 12.38 -26.54 -8.51
CA SER A 31 11.92 -27.80 -7.94
C SER A 31 10.42 -27.77 -7.77
N ILE A 32 9.70 -28.63 -8.44
CA ILE A 32 8.25 -28.77 -8.27
C ILE A 32 8.00 -29.69 -7.08
N ASN A 33 8.04 -29.15 -5.89
CA ASN A 33 7.62 -29.82 -4.66
C ASN A 33 6.17 -29.49 -4.28
N LYS A 34 5.60 -28.44 -4.86
CA LYS A 34 4.19 -28.04 -4.74
C LYS A 34 3.64 -27.74 -6.13
N GLY A 35 2.37 -28.06 -6.38
CA GLY A 35 1.76 -27.99 -7.71
C GLY A 35 1.78 -26.62 -8.38
N LEU A 36 1.75 -25.53 -7.59
CA LEU A 36 1.80 -24.15 -8.08
C LEU A 36 3.13 -23.45 -7.80
N ALA A 37 4.20 -24.20 -7.52
CA ALA A 37 5.50 -23.60 -7.27
C ALA A 37 5.94 -22.67 -8.41
N ASN A 38 6.43 -21.47 -8.07
CA ASN A 38 6.81 -20.40 -9.00
C ASN A 38 5.68 -19.87 -9.91
N ARG A 39 4.42 -20.11 -9.58
CA ARG A 39 3.29 -19.47 -10.26
C ARG A 39 2.91 -18.19 -9.53
N HIS A 40 2.58 -17.16 -10.30
CA HIS A 40 2.21 -15.85 -9.81
C HIS A 40 0.78 -15.55 -10.21
N PHE A 41 -0.05 -15.24 -9.23
CA PHE A 41 -1.46 -14.93 -9.41
C PHE A 41 -1.75 -13.53 -8.90
N SER A 42 -2.52 -12.78 -9.65
CA SER A 42 -3.16 -11.56 -9.17
C SER A 42 -4.62 -11.88 -8.88
N VAL A 43 -5.01 -11.82 -7.62
CA VAL A 43 -6.33 -12.24 -7.15
C VAL A 43 -6.98 -11.13 -6.36
N TRP A 44 -8.25 -10.85 -6.62
CA TRP A 44 -9.04 -9.96 -5.78
C TRP A 44 -10.50 -10.46 -5.72
N ALA A 45 -11.17 -10.09 -4.65
CA ALA A 45 -12.53 -10.52 -4.35
C ALA A 45 -13.57 -9.64 -5.07
N SER A 46 -13.39 -9.35 -6.36
CA SER A 46 -14.31 -8.56 -7.18
C SER A 46 -14.56 -7.16 -6.62
N HIS A 47 -15.82 -6.76 -6.46
CA HIS A 47 -16.22 -5.45 -5.98
C HIS A 47 -15.93 -5.26 -4.47
N GLY A 48 -16.26 -4.10 -3.96
CA GLY A 48 -16.11 -3.77 -2.56
C GLY A 48 -16.62 -2.37 -2.28
N ARG A 49 -16.18 -1.79 -1.19
CA ARG A 49 -16.45 -0.40 -0.90
C ARG A 49 -15.60 0.51 -1.77
N TYR A 50 -16.17 1.64 -2.14
CA TYR A 50 -15.46 2.76 -2.76
C TYR A 50 -15.93 4.07 -2.15
N TYR A 51 -15.06 5.06 -2.18
CA TYR A 51 -15.41 6.39 -1.71
C TYR A 51 -16.22 7.12 -2.79
N LYS A 52 -17.45 7.47 -2.47
CA LYS A 52 -18.31 8.23 -3.37
C LYS A 52 -18.23 9.72 -3.04
N HIS A 53 -17.53 10.48 -3.87
CA HIS A 53 -17.26 11.89 -3.64
C HIS A 53 -18.51 12.75 -3.47
N GLU A 54 -19.58 12.49 -4.24
CA GLU A 54 -20.81 13.26 -4.12
C GLU A 54 -21.55 13.04 -2.79
N LYS A 55 -21.24 11.93 -2.10
CA LYS A 55 -21.83 11.59 -0.80
C LYS A 55 -20.84 11.74 0.35
N GLU A 56 -19.59 12.00 0.02
CA GLU A 56 -18.47 12.04 0.98
C GLU A 56 -18.45 10.83 1.91
N ALA A 57 -18.73 9.64 1.36
CA ALA A 57 -18.91 8.41 2.13
C ALA A 57 -18.35 7.18 1.42
N TRP A 58 -17.87 6.24 2.22
CA TRP A 58 -17.55 4.88 1.75
C TRP A 58 -18.84 4.08 1.62
N ILE A 59 -19.15 3.66 0.42
CA ILE A 59 -20.35 2.87 0.12
C ILE A 59 -19.99 1.57 -0.60
N TRP A 60 -20.85 0.58 -0.46
CA TRP A 60 -20.74 -0.62 -1.25
C TRP A 60 -21.00 -0.32 -2.73
N GLN A 61 -20.24 -0.95 -3.61
CA GLN A 61 -20.42 -0.80 -5.06
C GLN A 61 -21.72 -1.46 -5.53
N ARG A 62 -22.07 -2.59 -4.94
CA ARG A 62 -23.31 -3.30 -5.22
C ARG A 62 -24.36 -3.02 -4.17
N PRO A 63 -25.64 -2.99 -4.54
CA PRO A 63 -26.72 -2.79 -3.58
C PRO A 63 -26.83 -3.99 -2.62
N TYR A 64 -27.54 -3.74 -1.52
CA TYR A 64 -27.90 -4.81 -0.62
C TYR A 64 -28.86 -5.80 -1.29
N LEU A 65 -28.60 -7.06 -1.10
CA LEU A 65 -29.47 -8.17 -1.44
C LEU A 65 -29.84 -8.88 -0.13
N TYR A 66 -31.06 -8.71 0.33
CA TYR A 66 -31.51 -9.08 1.67
C TYR A 66 -30.64 -8.41 2.77
N CYS A 67 -29.97 -9.16 3.60
CA CYS A 67 -29.14 -8.66 4.68
C CYS A 67 -27.64 -8.58 4.34
N THR A 68 -27.26 -8.84 3.10
CA THR A 68 -25.86 -8.82 2.65
C THR A 68 -25.70 -8.07 1.33
N THR A 69 -24.46 -7.91 0.88
CA THR A 69 -24.13 -7.42 -0.45
C THR A 69 -23.35 -8.50 -1.21
N GLU A 70 -23.43 -8.45 -2.54
CA GLU A 70 -22.60 -9.30 -3.42
C GLU A 70 -21.10 -9.09 -3.10
N ASP A 71 -20.72 -7.88 -2.77
CA ASP A 71 -19.35 -7.49 -2.45
C ASP A 71 -18.80 -8.27 -1.23
N LEU A 72 -19.61 -8.49 -0.20
CA LEU A 72 -19.22 -9.26 0.97
C LEU A 72 -19.15 -10.76 0.67
N PHE A 73 -20.05 -11.27 -0.15
CA PHE A 73 -20.14 -12.69 -0.44
C PHE A 73 -18.83 -13.24 -1.01
N THR A 74 -18.27 -12.59 -2.05
CA THR A 74 -17.01 -13.02 -2.67
C THR A 74 -15.83 -12.90 -1.72
N GLN A 75 -15.81 -11.90 -0.85
CA GLN A 75 -14.75 -11.72 0.13
C GLN A 75 -14.71 -12.87 1.14
N THR A 76 -15.85 -13.44 1.52
CA THR A 76 -15.94 -14.50 2.55
C THR A 76 -15.27 -15.80 2.16
N PHE A 77 -15.01 -16.04 0.89
CA PHE A 77 -14.31 -17.25 0.45
C PHE A 77 -13.00 -16.97 -0.32
N VAL A 78 -12.88 -15.84 -1.00
CA VAL A 78 -11.64 -15.52 -1.73
C VAL A 78 -10.51 -15.27 -0.75
N VAL A 79 -10.73 -14.41 0.23
CA VAL A 79 -9.67 -14.00 1.18
C VAL A 79 -9.31 -15.12 2.15
N PRO A 80 -10.25 -15.75 2.88
CA PRO A 80 -9.89 -16.75 3.89
C PRO A 80 -9.62 -18.15 3.34
N PHE A 81 -10.03 -18.46 2.12
CA PHE A 81 -9.88 -19.81 1.57
C PHE A 81 -9.08 -19.85 0.28
N LEU A 82 -9.51 -19.17 -0.79
CA LEU A 82 -8.88 -19.30 -2.11
C LEU A 82 -7.41 -18.85 -2.07
N ILE A 83 -7.14 -17.69 -1.50
CA ILE A 83 -5.77 -17.15 -1.43
C ILE A 83 -4.85 -18.07 -0.61
N PRO A 84 -5.19 -18.47 0.62
CA PRO A 84 -4.38 -19.43 1.38
C PRO A 84 -4.21 -20.79 0.68
N MET A 85 -5.22 -21.28 -0.02
CA MET A 85 -5.10 -22.55 -0.79
C MET A 85 -4.08 -22.41 -1.92
N LEU A 86 -4.08 -21.31 -2.66
CA LEU A 86 -3.10 -21.05 -3.71
C LEU A 86 -1.69 -20.94 -3.14
N GLU A 87 -1.52 -20.23 -2.04
CA GLU A 87 -0.23 -20.06 -1.36
C GLU A 87 0.28 -21.39 -0.79
N ASN A 88 -0.58 -22.17 -0.17
CA ASN A 88 -0.25 -23.51 0.33
C ASN A 88 0.13 -24.47 -0.79
N ALA A 89 -0.42 -24.28 -1.98
CA ALA A 89 -0.01 -25.02 -3.18
C ALA A 89 1.31 -24.51 -3.78
N GLY A 90 1.92 -23.47 -3.22
CA GLY A 90 3.22 -22.94 -3.62
C GLY A 90 3.18 -21.70 -4.51
N ALA A 91 2.02 -21.11 -4.75
CA ALA A 91 1.89 -19.92 -5.56
C ALA A 91 2.33 -18.65 -4.82
N TYR A 92 2.73 -17.64 -5.59
CA TYR A 92 2.83 -16.25 -5.12
C TYR A 92 1.52 -15.54 -5.46
N VAL A 93 0.85 -15.02 -4.45
CA VAL A 93 -0.44 -14.36 -4.63
C VAL A 93 -0.32 -12.87 -4.32
N PHE A 94 -0.67 -12.05 -5.31
CA PHE A 94 -0.75 -10.59 -5.20
C PHE A 94 -2.21 -10.19 -5.11
N THR A 95 -2.53 -9.32 -4.18
CA THR A 95 -3.88 -8.78 -4.03
C THR A 95 -3.85 -7.25 -4.08
N PRO A 96 -4.74 -6.59 -4.83
CA PRO A 96 -4.83 -5.15 -4.85
C PRO A 96 -5.58 -4.57 -3.63
N ARG A 97 -6.11 -5.44 -2.78
CA ARG A 97 -6.84 -5.09 -1.57
C ARG A 97 -6.23 -5.74 -0.36
N GLU A 98 -6.39 -5.06 0.76
CA GLU A 98 -5.94 -5.54 2.06
C GLU A 98 -6.59 -6.88 2.41
N ARG A 99 -5.79 -7.77 2.96
CA ARG A 99 -6.19 -9.09 3.45
C ARG A 99 -5.66 -9.42 4.84
N ASP A 100 -5.00 -8.45 5.46
CA ASP A 100 -4.48 -8.59 6.81
C ASP A 100 -5.63 -8.52 7.82
N TRP A 101 -5.71 -9.52 8.68
CA TRP A 101 -6.74 -9.66 9.71
C TRP A 101 -6.21 -9.37 11.10
N GLN A 102 -4.93 -9.06 11.23
CA GLN A 102 -4.39 -8.77 12.54
C GLN A 102 -4.98 -7.46 13.08
N THR A 103 -5.15 -7.43 14.38
CA THR A 103 -5.69 -6.28 15.09
C THR A 103 -4.61 -5.36 15.66
N GLN A 104 -3.35 -5.76 15.56
CA GLN A 104 -2.22 -4.94 15.99
C GLN A 104 -1.90 -3.93 14.90
N GLU A 105 -2.19 -2.69 15.17
CA GLU A 105 -1.92 -1.56 14.29
C GLU A 105 -0.97 -0.59 14.97
N LEU A 106 0.08 -0.19 14.26
CA LEU A 106 1.03 0.80 14.71
C LEU A 106 1.11 1.91 13.68
N ILE A 107 0.73 3.10 14.08
CA ILE A 107 0.77 4.28 13.23
C ILE A 107 1.88 5.20 13.72
N VAL A 108 2.83 5.49 12.85
CA VAL A 108 3.87 6.49 13.10
C VAL A 108 3.66 7.63 12.13
N ASP A 109 3.32 8.77 12.66
CA ASP A 109 2.90 9.93 11.90
C ASP A 109 3.73 11.17 12.26
N ASN A 110 3.85 12.12 11.32
CA ASN A 110 4.62 13.34 11.54
C ASN A 110 3.93 14.34 12.49
N ASP A 111 2.59 14.30 12.57
CA ASP A 111 1.83 15.20 13.45
C ASP A 111 1.74 14.68 14.88
N ILE A 112 1.81 13.34 15.08
CA ILE A 112 1.79 12.70 16.39
C ILE A 112 2.95 11.69 16.48
N PRO A 113 4.20 12.13 16.42
CA PRO A 113 5.35 11.26 16.22
C PRO A 113 5.66 10.29 17.37
N GLN A 114 5.06 10.46 18.54
CA GLN A 114 5.38 9.66 19.73
C GLN A 114 4.27 8.68 20.13
N LEU A 115 3.21 8.57 19.36
CA LEU A 115 2.09 7.71 19.71
C LEU A 115 2.48 6.23 19.73
N ASN A 116 3.08 5.74 18.64
CA ASN A 116 3.43 4.32 18.46
C ASN A 116 4.87 4.13 17.97
N GLY A 117 5.75 5.08 18.25
CA GLY A 117 7.13 5.01 17.77
C GLY A 117 7.83 6.36 17.75
N SER A 118 8.70 6.56 16.79
CA SER A 118 9.36 7.84 16.59
C SER A 118 9.40 8.22 15.11
N TYR A 119 9.31 9.51 14.88
CA TYR A 119 9.45 10.14 13.57
C TYR A 119 10.62 11.12 13.63
N ARG A 120 11.50 11.07 12.62
CA ARG A 120 12.66 11.97 12.54
C ARG A 120 12.95 12.35 11.10
N GLU A 121 13.34 13.61 10.91
CA GLU A 121 13.82 14.14 9.63
C GLU A 121 15.30 14.46 9.71
N TYR A 122 16.02 14.10 8.68
CA TYR A 122 17.42 14.46 8.48
C TYR A 122 17.53 15.27 7.18
N ASN A 123 17.77 16.55 7.34
CA ASN A 123 17.90 17.48 6.23
C ASN A 123 19.34 17.53 5.74
N GLN A 124 19.53 17.52 4.42
CA GLN A 124 20.79 17.77 3.75
C GLN A 124 20.69 19.09 2.96
N HIS A 125 20.75 19.04 1.65
CA HIS A 125 20.68 20.24 0.82
C HIS A 125 19.30 20.89 0.79
N TYR A 126 18.26 20.07 0.78
CA TYR A 126 16.87 20.51 0.85
C TYR A 126 16.25 20.12 2.20
N GLU A 127 15.37 20.96 2.69
CA GLU A 127 14.65 20.74 3.94
C GLU A 127 13.25 20.20 3.69
N TRP A 128 12.80 19.31 4.55
CA TRP A 128 11.43 18.87 4.57
C TRP A 128 10.51 20.01 5.01
N THR A 129 9.40 20.18 4.32
CA THR A 129 8.40 21.21 4.61
C THR A 129 7.02 20.60 4.77
N ALA A 130 6.19 21.21 5.61
CA ALA A 130 4.81 20.81 5.75
C ALA A 130 4.03 21.09 4.48
N PHE A 131 3.07 20.23 4.19
CA PHE A 131 2.09 20.38 3.13
C PHE A 131 0.71 20.09 3.70
N ASP A 132 -0.27 20.92 3.41
CA ASP A 132 -1.64 20.77 3.88
C ASP A 132 -2.30 19.53 3.27
N GLY A 133 -3.05 18.80 4.10
CA GLY A 133 -3.69 17.56 3.72
C GLY A 133 -2.78 16.36 3.90
N GLY A 134 -3.08 15.59 4.91
CA GLY A 134 -2.41 14.37 5.28
C GLY A 134 -3.21 13.63 6.32
N PHE A 135 -2.73 12.47 6.69
CA PHE A 135 -3.31 11.69 7.76
C PHE A 135 -2.99 12.33 9.11
N ALA A 136 -3.96 12.30 10.03
CA ALA A 136 -3.70 12.40 11.46
C ALA A 136 -4.65 11.50 12.24
N LEU A 137 -4.12 10.78 13.19
CA LEU A 137 -4.92 9.98 14.12
C LEU A 137 -5.50 10.89 15.20
N VAL A 138 -6.68 11.43 14.94
CA VAL A 138 -7.37 12.35 15.87
C VAL A 138 -8.42 11.65 16.73
N LYS A 139 -8.72 10.38 16.46
CA LYS A 139 -9.63 9.52 17.23
C LYS A 139 -9.36 8.03 16.98
N ASP A 140 -9.79 7.18 17.91
CA ASP A 140 -9.54 5.75 17.87
C ASP A 140 -10.32 5.01 16.77
N VAL A 141 -11.50 5.52 16.40
CA VAL A 141 -12.39 4.89 15.42
C VAL A 141 -12.95 5.92 14.46
N TYR A 142 -12.80 5.64 13.18
CA TYR A 142 -13.40 6.42 12.08
C TYR A 142 -14.64 5.70 11.54
N ARG A 143 -15.71 6.45 11.32
CA ARG A 143 -16.95 5.94 10.74
C ARG A 143 -16.99 6.15 9.24
N ASP A 144 -17.94 5.51 8.58
CA ASP A 144 -18.22 5.74 7.16
C ASP A 144 -18.48 7.24 6.89
N GLY A 145 -17.82 7.79 5.90
CA GLY A 145 -17.89 9.20 5.54
C GLY A 145 -16.86 10.10 6.23
N GLU A 146 -16.16 9.61 7.23
CA GLU A 146 -15.05 10.33 7.84
C GLU A 146 -13.76 10.06 7.08
N ASN A 147 -12.98 11.09 6.84
CA ASN A 147 -11.72 10.99 6.11
C ASN A 147 -10.55 11.46 6.99
N PRO A 148 -9.77 10.53 7.58
CA PRO A 148 -8.63 10.89 8.43
C PRO A 148 -7.49 11.59 7.66
N PHE A 149 -7.45 11.47 6.34
CA PHE A 149 -6.42 12.06 5.48
C PHE A 149 -6.61 13.57 5.22
N THR A 150 -7.58 14.20 5.87
CA THR A 150 -7.81 15.64 5.82
C THR A 150 -7.53 16.34 7.16
N HIS A 151 -7.11 15.59 8.17
CA HIS A 151 -6.97 16.10 9.54
C HIS A 151 -5.53 16.46 9.91
N GLY A 152 -4.57 16.03 9.11
CA GLY A 152 -3.15 16.21 9.37
C GLY A 152 -2.41 16.90 8.24
N THR A 153 -1.10 16.89 8.35
CA THR A 153 -0.18 17.39 7.34
C THR A 153 0.58 16.24 6.71
N SER A 154 1.08 16.46 5.50
CA SER A 154 2.08 15.61 4.88
C SER A 154 3.41 16.36 4.78
N ARG A 155 4.47 15.63 4.48
CA ARG A 155 5.81 16.21 4.32
C ARG A 155 6.21 16.17 2.87
N LYS A 156 6.80 17.26 2.38
CA LYS A 156 7.32 17.35 1.02
C LYS A 156 8.74 17.88 0.99
N ILE A 157 9.47 17.48 -0.02
CA ILE A 157 10.83 17.93 -0.27
C ILE A 157 11.10 17.97 -1.78
N SER A 158 12.03 18.80 -2.21
CA SER A 158 12.52 18.76 -3.59
C SER A 158 13.41 17.54 -3.82
N ALA A 159 13.13 16.79 -4.88
CA ALA A 159 13.96 15.65 -5.27
C ALA A 159 15.33 16.09 -5.79
N THR A 160 16.33 15.24 -5.60
CA THR A 160 17.69 15.45 -6.10
C THR A 160 18.27 14.14 -6.64
N ASN A 161 19.10 14.25 -7.68
CA ASN A 161 19.88 13.13 -8.21
C ASN A 161 21.29 13.03 -7.61
N LYS A 162 21.64 13.93 -6.69
CA LYS A 162 22.93 13.94 -6.02
C LYS A 162 22.85 13.20 -4.70
N ARG A 163 23.48 12.04 -4.60
CA ARG A 163 23.43 11.18 -3.41
C ARG A 163 23.78 11.90 -2.11
N LYS A 164 24.74 12.83 -2.14
CA LYS A 164 25.18 13.59 -0.94
C LYS A 164 24.15 14.61 -0.45
N ASP A 165 23.19 14.98 -1.29
CA ASP A 165 22.21 16.02 -1.04
C ASP A 165 20.83 15.40 -0.63
N VAL A 166 20.76 14.07 -0.51
CA VAL A 166 19.52 13.35 -0.18
C VAL A 166 19.19 13.52 1.28
N SER A 167 18.02 14.08 1.56
CA SER A 167 17.43 14.16 2.89
C SER A 167 16.57 12.92 3.14
N GLU A 168 16.50 12.48 4.38
CA GLU A 168 15.85 11.22 4.76
C GLU A 168 14.82 11.45 5.85
N ILE A 169 13.80 10.60 5.87
CA ILE A 169 12.83 10.49 6.96
C ILE A 169 12.88 9.08 7.53
N TYR A 170 12.80 8.99 8.82
CA TYR A 170 12.74 7.73 9.55
C TYR A 170 11.44 7.62 10.34
N TRP A 171 10.67 6.59 10.06
CA TRP A 171 9.55 6.16 10.88
C TRP A 171 9.97 4.89 11.60
N THR A 172 10.03 4.94 12.91
CA THR A 172 10.47 3.80 13.73
C THR A 172 9.33 3.38 14.64
N PRO A 173 8.56 2.35 14.27
CA PRO A 173 7.49 1.83 15.11
C PRO A 173 8.03 1.13 16.36
N SER A 174 7.28 1.20 17.45
CA SER A 174 7.57 0.50 18.71
C SER A 174 6.73 -0.76 18.80
N PHE A 175 7.26 -1.88 18.35
CA PHE A 175 6.57 -3.16 18.36
C PHE A 175 6.48 -3.73 19.77
N VAL A 176 5.28 -4.16 20.15
CA VAL A 176 5.04 -4.87 21.42
C VAL A 176 5.29 -6.37 21.26
N GLN A 177 5.04 -6.90 20.08
CA GLN A 177 5.18 -8.31 19.78
C GLN A 177 5.94 -8.51 18.46
N SER A 178 6.83 -9.49 18.43
CA SER A 178 7.50 -9.91 17.19
C SER A 178 6.52 -10.63 16.28
N GLY A 179 6.64 -10.42 14.98
CA GLY A 179 5.76 -11.05 14.00
C GLY A 179 5.97 -10.50 12.59
N ASN A 180 5.11 -10.94 11.67
CA ASN A 180 5.05 -10.39 10.34
C ASN A 180 4.04 -9.24 10.31
N TYR A 181 4.46 -8.10 9.82
CA TYR A 181 3.64 -6.89 9.72
C TYR A 181 3.57 -6.44 8.27
N ALA A 182 2.39 -6.10 7.81
CA ALA A 182 2.21 -5.38 6.56
C ALA A 182 2.60 -3.90 6.78
N VAL A 183 3.40 -3.36 5.87
CA VAL A 183 3.88 -1.98 5.96
C VAL A 183 3.20 -1.14 4.90
N TYR A 184 2.56 -0.07 5.33
CA TYR A 184 1.85 0.87 4.47
C TYR A 184 2.46 2.26 4.60
N VAL A 185 2.46 2.98 3.48
CA VAL A 185 2.91 4.37 3.43
C VAL A 185 1.77 5.23 2.89
N SER A 186 1.41 6.26 3.64
CA SER A 186 0.46 7.27 3.19
C SER A 186 1.20 8.44 2.54
N TYR A 187 0.74 8.88 1.38
CA TYR A 187 1.30 10.03 0.68
C TYR A 187 0.24 10.78 -0.13
N ALA A 188 0.42 12.07 -0.31
CA ALA A 188 -0.42 12.87 -1.19
C ALA A 188 -0.02 12.63 -2.66
N SER A 189 -0.99 12.26 -3.50
CA SER A 189 -0.75 12.08 -4.94
C SER A 189 -0.94 13.41 -5.67
N LEU A 190 0.16 14.00 -6.13
CA LEU A 190 0.18 15.27 -6.84
C LEU A 190 0.83 15.11 -8.23
N PRO A 191 0.44 15.93 -9.22
CA PRO A 191 1.05 15.88 -10.55
C PRO A 191 2.57 16.17 -10.57
N THR A 192 3.07 16.81 -9.52
CA THR A 192 4.47 17.18 -9.36
C THR A 192 5.31 16.14 -8.60
N ASN A 193 4.69 15.06 -8.13
CA ASN A 193 5.43 14.01 -7.44
C ASN A 193 6.36 13.28 -8.39
N ILE A 194 7.52 12.88 -7.88
CA ILE A 194 8.39 11.97 -8.61
C ILE A 194 7.76 10.55 -8.62
N PRO A 195 7.97 9.77 -9.68
CA PRO A 195 7.37 8.43 -9.78
C PRO A 195 8.16 7.35 -9.03
N ASP A 196 9.33 7.66 -8.49
CA ASP A 196 10.33 6.72 -8.00
C ASP A 196 10.86 7.07 -6.60
N ALA A 197 9.97 7.51 -5.70
CA ALA A 197 10.34 7.71 -4.29
C ALA A 197 10.90 6.42 -3.68
N GLN A 198 12.03 6.53 -2.99
CA GLN A 198 12.73 5.38 -2.44
C GLN A 198 12.30 5.14 -1.00
N TYR A 199 11.87 3.91 -0.72
CA TYR A 199 11.55 3.44 0.63
C TYR A 199 12.42 2.24 0.98
N THR A 200 12.95 2.23 2.19
CA THR A 200 13.75 1.11 2.70
C THR A 200 13.13 0.63 4.01
N ILE A 201 12.86 -0.66 4.11
CA ILE A 201 12.40 -1.30 5.34
C ILE A 201 13.59 -2.00 5.97
N CYS A 202 13.89 -1.63 7.22
CA CYS A 202 14.90 -2.27 8.04
C CYS A 202 14.21 -3.14 9.10
N HIS A 203 14.61 -4.41 9.22
CA HIS A 203 14.03 -5.38 10.15
C HIS A 203 15.12 -6.23 10.82
#